data_ded424cefa165e5a2f1eda94057f45a4
#
_entry.id   ded424cefa165e5a2f1eda94057f45a4
#
_cell.length_a   1.000
_cell.length_b   1.000
_cell.length_c   1.000
_cell.angle_alpha   90.00
_cell.angle_beta   90.00
_cell.angle_gamma   90.00
#
_symmetry.space_group_name_H-M   'P 1'
#
loop_
_entity.id
_entity.type
_entity.pdbx_description
1 polymer ?
#
loop_
_entity_poly.entity_id
_entity_poly.type
_entity_poly.pdbx_seq_one_letter_code
_entity_poly.pdbx_strand_id
1 'polypeptide(L)'
;TVDNGISSLDGVKEARASKIDVLVTDHHLPGDELPDANVIVNPNLESSSFVSKNLAGVGVAFYLMAGLGRELEVQGNAGFASIPSRYLDIVALGTIADVVKLDFNNRILVDQGIKRIRKKRCISGISALINQSGKDPLKLTSSDLGFSLGPKINAAGRLEDMSVGIKCLLTDDDTFALKYAEILDKKNKKRQDIEKKMQSDAHAFIEKFNKNNLPLCICIKNTDWHQGLVGLVASRLKDHCNRPVIAFAQEEEGLMKGSARSIPGIHIKDLFESIATEKPHLIQKFGGHSMAAGLTIKDQHFDEFNDTTSLHIKKLYPSVDLTGAIYVDGEIPSEKLSIDFANMIDQFGPWGSGFDEPKFYGKFFLLDQRVVGEKHLKVRVKSFDGKVTIDGIAFNQGSIVVRDAVELIYKLQVNEFRGNVTAQLLIENIYT
;
A
#
# COMPACT_ATOMS: atom_id res chain seq x y z
N THR A 1 2.32 10.34 -21.47
CA THR A 1 1.50 9.67 -20.45
C THR A 1 1.91 10.14 -19.06
N VAL A 2 0.96 10.61 -18.27
CA VAL A 2 1.15 11.01 -16.87
C VAL A 2 0.04 10.42 -16.03
N ASP A 3 0.35 10.08 -14.77
CA ASP A 3 -0.63 9.65 -13.81
C ASP A 3 -1.57 10.82 -13.46
N ASN A 4 -2.86 10.53 -13.27
CA ASN A 4 -3.90 11.55 -13.01
C ASN A 4 -4.13 12.57 -14.16
N GLY A 5 -3.77 12.21 -15.38
CA GLY A 5 -4.01 13.03 -16.59
C GLY A 5 -5.49 13.32 -16.87
N ILE A 6 -6.40 12.45 -16.38
CA ILE A 6 -7.85 12.59 -16.51
C ILE A 6 -8.39 13.87 -15.82
N SER A 7 -7.67 14.40 -14.83
CA SER A 7 -8.02 15.63 -14.10
C SER A 7 -7.20 16.84 -14.55
N SER A 8 -6.33 16.70 -15.55
CA SER A 8 -5.41 17.77 -15.99
C SER A 8 -6.05 18.68 -17.06
N LEU A 9 -7.22 19.25 -16.77
CA LEU A 9 -8.00 20.06 -17.70
C LEU A 9 -7.19 21.23 -18.28
N ASP A 10 -6.61 22.07 -17.41
CA ASP A 10 -5.85 23.25 -17.81
C ASP A 10 -4.56 22.89 -18.58
N GLY A 11 -3.84 21.85 -18.12
CA GLY A 11 -2.61 21.39 -18.78
C GLY A 11 -2.87 20.86 -20.19
N VAL A 12 -3.95 20.10 -20.38
CA VAL A 12 -4.36 19.60 -21.70
C VAL A 12 -4.81 20.75 -22.59
N LYS A 13 -5.60 21.68 -22.06
CA LYS A 13 -6.05 22.88 -22.79
C LYS A 13 -4.87 23.72 -23.31
N GLU A 14 -3.86 23.94 -22.47
CA GLU A 14 -2.66 24.69 -22.86
C GLU A 14 -1.84 23.96 -23.93
N ALA A 15 -1.66 22.64 -23.78
CA ALA A 15 -0.99 21.82 -24.77
C ALA A 15 -1.71 21.86 -26.14
N ARG A 16 -3.04 21.73 -26.12
CA ARG A 16 -3.86 21.82 -27.35
C ARG A 16 -3.79 23.22 -28.00
N ALA A 17 -3.83 24.28 -27.20
CA ALA A 17 -3.65 25.66 -27.69
C ALA A 17 -2.28 25.82 -28.34
N SER A 18 -1.27 25.13 -27.84
CA SER A 18 0.09 25.08 -28.40
C SER A 18 0.22 24.10 -29.58
N LYS A 19 -0.88 23.57 -30.13
CA LYS A 19 -0.94 22.57 -31.22
C LYS A 19 -0.17 21.27 -30.92
N ILE A 20 -0.13 20.84 -29.67
CA ILE A 20 0.45 19.58 -29.24
C ILE A 20 -0.69 18.57 -29.16
N ASP A 21 -0.51 17.42 -29.82
CA ASP A 21 -1.44 16.31 -29.67
C ASP A 21 -1.25 15.66 -28.31
N VAL A 22 -2.37 15.40 -27.60
CA VAL A 22 -2.39 14.86 -26.26
C VAL A 22 -3.10 13.50 -26.23
N LEU A 23 -2.40 12.51 -25.75
CA LEU A 23 -2.95 11.21 -25.40
C LEU A 23 -2.85 11.03 -23.88
N VAL A 24 -3.99 10.91 -23.21
CA VAL A 24 -4.07 10.63 -21.78
C VAL A 24 -4.15 9.12 -21.57
N THR A 25 -3.25 8.56 -20.76
CA THR A 25 -3.41 7.22 -20.18
C THR A 25 -3.56 7.38 -18.68
N ASP A 26 -4.64 6.89 -18.10
CA ASP A 26 -4.95 7.04 -16.68
C ASP A 26 -5.84 5.90 -16.20
N HIS A 27 -5.94 5.73 -14.90
CA HIS A 27 -6.79 4.77 -14.24
C HIS A 27 -7.65 5.39 -13.12
N HIS A 28 -7.49 6.67 -12.84
CA HIS A 28 -8.31 7.36 -11.86
C HIS A 28 -9.75 7.53 -12.34
N LEU A 29 -10.66 7.72 -11.40
CA LEU A 29 -12.05 8.04 -11.73
C LEU A 29 -12.11 9.42 -12.42
N PRO A 30 -12.86 9.55 -13.52
CA PRO A 30 -13.06 10.83 -14.16
C PRO A 30 -13.85 11.78 -13.26
N GLY A 31 -13.60 13.07 -13.39
CA GLY A 31 -14.46 14.12 -12.82
C GLY A 31 -15.68 14.36 -13.69
N ASP A 32 -16.44 15.42 -13.36
CA ASP A 32 -17.64 15.83 -14.12
C ASP A 32 -17.29 16.29 -15.54
N GLU A 33 -16.07 16.83 -15.72
CA GLU A 33 -15.53 17.23 -17.03
C GLU A 33 -14.31 16.40 -17.39
N LEU A 34 -14.18 16.07 -18.67
CA LEU A 34 -13.02 15.39 -19.22
C LEU A 34 -12.08 16.40 -19.91
N PRO A 35 -10.74 16.18 -19.86
CA PRO A 35 -9.81 17.01 -20.61
C PRO A 35 -10.02 16.87 -22.13
N ASP A 36 -9.89 17.98 -22.87
CA ASP A 36 -9.98 18.03 -24.35
C ASP A 36 -8.73 17.41 -25.02
N ALA A 37 -8.42 16.15 -24.66
CA ALA A 37 -7.33 15.40 -25.26
C ALA A 37 -7.76 14.75 -26.59
N ASN A 38 -6.79 14.53 -27.50
CA ASN A 38 -7.06 13.80 -28.74
C ASN A 38 -7.57 12.39 -28.49
N VAL A 39 -7.01 11.73 -27.47
CA VAL A 39 -7.39 10.36 -27.04
C VAL A 39 -7.27 10.25 -25.54
N ILE A 40 -8.23 9.58 -24.91
CA ILE A 40 -8.17 9.21 -23.50
C ILE A 40 -8.32 7.69 -23.42
N VAL A 41 -7.31 7.03 -22.84
CA VAL A 41 -7.31 5.59 -22.53
C VAL A 41 -7.39 5.43 -21.02
N ASN A 42 -8.60 5.16 -20.54
CA ASN A 42 -8.87 4.95 -19.11
C ASN A 42 -9.98 3.91 -18.96
N PRO A 43 -9.74 2.80 -18.20
CA PRO A 43 -10.75 1.77 -18.00
C PRO A 43 -11.99 2.26 -17.24
N ASN A 44 -11.89 3.38 -16.51
CA ASN A 44 -12.95 3.93 -15.67
C ASN A 44 -13.87 4.95 -16.38
N LEU A 45 -13.65 5.20 -17.68
CA LEU A 45 -14.63 5.96 -18.47
C LEU A 45 -15.95 5.17 -18.56
N GLU A 46 -17.07 5.87 -18.59
CA GLU A 46 -18.41 5.25 -18.79
C GLU A 46 -18.48 4.49 -20.12
N SER A 47 -17.87 5.05 -21.17
CA SER A 47 -17.80 4.45 -22.50
C SER A 47 -16.87 3.24 -22.58
N SER A 48 -16.07 2.96 -21.56
CA SER A 48 -15.10 1.86 -21.59
C SER A 48 -15.77 0.51 -21.34
N SER A 49 -15.62 -0.40 -22.28
CA SER A 49 -16.01 -1.82 -22.14
C SER A 49 -14.93 -2.71 -21.52
N PHE A 50 -13.78 -2.14 -21.11
CA PHE A 50 -12.70 -2.92 -20.54
C PHE A 50 -13.12 -3.53 -19.20
N VAL A 51 -12.94 -4.85 -19.05
CA VAL A 51 -13.50 -5.63 -17.93
C VAL A 51 -12.84 -5.28 -16.59
N SER A 52 -11.51 -5.09 -16.58
CA SER A 52 -10.78 -4.75 -15.36
C SER A 52 -10.76 -3.24 -15.13
N LYS A 53 -11.57 -2.76 -14.22
CA LYS A 53 -11.60 -1.34 -13.80
C LYS A 53 -10.50 -0.99 -12.79
N ASN A 54 -9.73 -2.00 -12.33
CA ASN A 54 -8.75 -1.86 -11.27
C ASN A 54 -7.30 -1.81 -11.79
N LEU A 55 -7.07 -1.51 -13.06
CA LEU A 55 -5.70 -1.37 -13.57
C LEU A 55 -4.97 -0.24 -12.84
N ALA A 56 -3.68 -0.44 -12.56
CA ALA A 56 -2.77 0.66 -12.27
C ALA A 56 -2.40 1.42 -13.57
N GLY A 57 -1.90 2.65 -13.47
CA GLY A 57 -1.46 3.42 -14.62
C GLY A 57 -0.49 2.68 -15.54
N VAL A 58 0.46 1.93 -14.95
CA VAL A 58 1.38 1.06 -15.70
C VAL A 58 0.67 -0.07 -16.45
N GLY A 59 -0.44 -0.58 -15.92
CA GLY A 59 -1.28 -1.58 -16.57
C GLY A 59 -2.00 -1.01 -17.78
N VAL A 60 -2.50 0.24 -17.69
CA VAL A 60 -3.11 0.94 -18.82
C VAL A 60 -2.07 1.16 -19.92
N ALA A 61 -0.87 1.62 -19.58
CA ALA A 61 0.22 1.78 -20.51
C ALA A 61 0.62 0.45 -21.19
N PHE A 62 0.64 -0.65 -20.43
CA PHE A 62 0.89 -1.99 -20.97
C PHE A 62 -0.14 -2.39 -22.03
N TYR A 63 -1.44 -2.20 -21.77
CA TYR A 63 -2.49 -2.54 -22.73
C TYR A 63 -2.48 -1.64 -23.96
N LEU A 64 -2.17 -0.35 -23.81
CA LEU A 64 -1.94 0.54 -24.95
C LEU A 64 -0.79 0.05 -25.82
N MET A 65 0.34 -0.30 -25.22
CA MET A 65 1.49 -0.86 -25.93
C MET A 65 1.14 -2.19 -26.63
N ALA A 66 0.34 -3.03 -25.98
CA ALA A 66 -0.10 -4.31 -26.54
C ALA A 66 -1.01 -4.12 -27.76
N GLY A 67 -1.94 -3.16 -27.69
CA GLY A 67 -2.79 -2.79 -28.82
C GLY A 67 -1.97 -2.22 -29.99
N LEU A 68 -1.08 -1.27 -29.69
CA LEU A 68 -0.19 -0.67 -30.70
C LEU A 68 0.73 -1.72 -31.34
N GLY A 69 1.31 -2.60 -30.55
CA GLY A 69 2.18 -3.66 -31.07
C GLY A 69 1.47 -4.61 -32.03
N ARG A 70 0.21 -4.96 -31.73
CA ARG A 70 -0.62 -5.78 -32.64
C ARG A 70 -0.94 -5.05 -33.93
N GLU A 71 -1.31 -3.77 -33.84
CA GLU A 71 -1.59 -2.95 -35.01
C GLU A 71 -0.37 -2.82 -35.93
N LEU A 72 0.80 -2.58 -35.35
CA LEU A 72 2.06 -2.52 -36.11
C LEU A 72 2.40 -3.87 -36.78
N GLU A 73 2.10 -5.00 -36.14
CA GLU A 73 2.27 -6.32 -36.80
C GLU A 73 1.31 -6.51 -37.97
N VAL A 74 0.06 -6.08 -37.86
CA VAL A 74 -0.91 -6.09 -38.97
C VAL A 74 -0.39 -5.24 -40.13
N GLN A 75 0.29 -4.12 -39.85
CA GLN A 75 0.91 -3.24 -40.84
C GLN A 75 2.26 -3.77 -41.39
N GLY A 76 2.66 -5.00 -41.02
CA GLY A 76 3.85 -5.66 -41.57
C GLY A 76 5.12 -5.53 -40.70
N ASN A 77 5.05 -4.89 -39.54
CA ASN A 77 6.17 -4.75 -38.62
C ASN A 77 6.24 -5.97 -37.68
N ALA A 78 6.92 -7.03 -38.09
CA ALA A 78 6.98 -8.29 -37.34
C ALA A 78 7.64 -8.14 -35.95
N GLY A 79 7.09 -8.82 -34.94
CA GLY A 79 7.66 -8.91 -33.60
C GLY A 79 7.21 -7.84 -32.62
N PHE A 80 6.49 -6.79 -33.06
CA PHE A 80 6.06 -5.70 -32.20
C PHE A 80 5.04 -6.14 -31.14
N ALA A 81 4.13 -7.07 -31.44
CA ALA A 81 3.15 -7.59 -30.48
C ALA A 81 3.80 -8.30 -29.28
N SER A 82 5.04 -8.78 -29.41
CA SER A 82 5.77 -9.44 -28.31
C SER A 82 6.46 -8.47 -27.35
N ILE A 83 6.69 -7.22 -27.76
CA ILE A 83 7.47 -6.21 -27.00
C ILE A 83 6.88 -5.96 -25.62
N PRO A 84 5.55 -5.71 -25.43
CA PRO A 84 5.00 -5.38 -24.13
C PRO A 84 5.24 -6.47 -23.08
N SER A 85 5.25 -7.72 -23.47
CA SER A 85 5.50 -8.84 -22.57
C SER A 85 6.89 -8.81 -21.90
N ARG A 86 7.83 -8.06 -22.48
CA ARG A 86 9.19 -7.89 -21.93
C ARG A 86 9.21 -6.99 -20.69
N TYR A 87 8.16 -6.23 -20.44
CA TYR A 87 8.03 -5.25 -19.36
C TYR A 87 7.02 -5.65 -18.28
N LEU A 88 6.58 -6.92 -18.27
CA LEU A 88 5.65 -7.43 -17.26
C LEU A 88 6.21 -7.37 -15.83
N ASP A 89 7.51 -7.38 -15.67
CA ASP A 89 8.20 -7.15 -14.39
C ASP A 89 7.95 -5.73 -13.83
N ILE A 90 8.02 -4.69 -14.68
CA ILE A 90 7.65 -3.31 -14.30
C ILE A 90 6.15 -3.22 -14.03
N VAL A 91 5.32 -3.88 -14.85
CA VAL A 91 3.86 -3.90 -14.66
C VAL A 91 3.50 -4.53 -13.33
N ALA A 92 4.15 -5.65 -12.96
CA ALA A 92 3.93 -6.28 -11.65
C ALA A 92 4.34 -5.36 -10.50
N LEU A 93 5.52 -4.74 -10.59
CA LEU A 93 6.00 -3.81 -9.57
C LEU A 93 5.06 -2.62 -9.40
N GLY A 94 4.67 -1.97 -10.50
CA GLY A 94 3.78 -0.80 -10.45
C GLY A 94 2.38 -1.16 -9.96
N THR A 95 1.79 -2.28 -10.43
CA THR A 95 0.47 -2.75 -9.96
C THR A 95 0.44 -2.99 -8.46
N ILE A 96 1.48 -3.62 -7.90
CA ILE A 96 1.58 -3.87 -6.45
C ILE A 96 1.89 -2.58 -5.68
N ALA A 97 2.78 -1.72 -6.21
CA ALA A 97 3.18 -0.49 -5.52
C ALA A 97 2.07 0.56 -5.46
N ASP A 98 1.17 0.56 -6.44
CA ASP A 98 -0.02 1.42 -6.52
C ASP A 98 -1.18 0.93 -5.64
N VAL A 99 -1.08 -0.29 -5.10
CA VAL A 99 -2.06 -0.89 -4.18
C VAL A 99 -3.46 -1.04 -4.82
N VAL A 100 -3.56 -1.11 -6.13
CA VAL A 100 -4.82 -1.38 -6.82
C VAL A 100 -5.33 -2.78 -6.52
N LYS A 101 -6.66 -2.97 -6.61
CA LYS A 101 -7.28 -4.26 -6.35
C LYS A 101 -6.74 -5.33 -7.31
N LEU A 102 -6.29 -6.45 -6.77
CA LEU A 102 -5.85 -7.61 -7.53
C LEU A 102 -7.05 -8.44 -8.01
N ASP A 103 -7.80 -7.89 -8.96
CA ASP A 103 -8.80 -8.66 -9.69
C ASP A 103 -8.13 -9.73 -10.57
N PHE A 104 -8.93 -10.52 -11.25
CA PHE A 104 -8.42 -11.64 -12.06
C PHE A 104 -7.37 -11.20 -13.09
N ASN A 105 -7.57 -10.05 -13.75
CA ASN A 105 -6.64 -9.53 -14.74
C ASN A 105 -5.32 -9.06 -14.12
N ASN A 106 -5.38 -8.26 -13.05
CA ASN A 106 -4.20 -7.79 -12.35
C ASN A 106 -3.39 -8.94 -11.75
N ARG A 107 -4.06 -9.99 -11.26
CA ARG A 107 -3.37 -11.20 -10.77
C ARG A 107 -2.57 -11.87 -11.87
N ILE A 108 -3.11 -11.99 -13.09
CA ILE A 108 -2.38 -12.54 -14.23
C ILE A 108 -1.16 -11.69 -14.56
N LEU A 109 -1.31 -10.36 -14.64
CA LEU A 109 -0.20 -9.46 -14.94
C LEU A 109 0.92 -9.56 -13.89
N VAL A 110 0.56 -9.55 -12.61
CA VAL A 110 1.51 -9.65 -11.50
C VAL A 110 2.19 -11.03 -11.48
N ASP A 111 1.44 -12.11 -11.64
CA ASP A 111 1.99 -13.47 -11.70
C ASP A 111 3.01 -13.62 -12.81
N GLN A 112 2.69 -13.16 -14.02
CA GLN A 112 3.60 -13.23 -15.16
C GLN A 112 4.84 -12.36 -14.95
N GLY A 113 4.70 -11.19 -14.35
CA GLY A 113 5.83 -10.35 -13.99
C GLY A 113 6.74 -10.98 -12.94
N ILE A 114 6.19 -11.56 -11.89
CA ILE A 114 6.95 -12.30 -10.86
C ILE A 114 7.66 -13.52 -11.48
N LYS A 115 6.97 -14.30 -12.30
CA LYS A 115 7.58 -15.43 -13.02
C LYS A 115 8.75 -14.99 -13.91
N ARG A 116 8.63 -13.82 -14.53
CA ARG A 116 9.69 -13.23 -15.33
C ARG A 116 10.91 -12.85 -14.47
N ILE A 117 10.67 -12.21 -13.33
CA ILE A 117 11.72 -11.87 -12.35
C ILE A 117 12.42 -13.13 -11.84
N ARG A 118 11.66 -14.15 -11.43
CA ARG A 118 12.20 -15.44 -10.97
C ARG A 118 13.06 -16.14 -12.01
N LYS A 119 12.78 -15.93 -13.31
CA LYS A 119 13.62 -16.42 -14.42
C LYS A 119 14.80 -15.52 -14.73
N LYS A 120 15.09 -14.50 -13.91
CA LYS A 120 16.17 -13.52 -14.12
C LYS A 120 16.08 -12.81 -15.49
N ARG A 121 14.86 -12.53 -15.94
CA ARG A 121 14.57 -11.84 -17.21
C ARG A 121 13.97 -10.46 -16.98
N CYS A 122 14.22 -9.85 -15.82
CA CYS A 122 13.78 -8.51 -15.49
C CYS A 122 14.80 -7.47 -15.96
N ILE A 123 14.36 -6.20 -15.97
CA ILE A 123 15.23 -5.06 -16.26
C ILE A 123 16.31 -4.91 -15.18
N SER A 124 17.43 -4.27 -15.55
CA SER A 124 18.59 -4.04 -14.67
C SER A 124 18.21 -3.34 -13.38
N GLY A 125 17.31 -2.34 -13.42
CA GLY A 125 16.85 -1.62 -12.24
C GLY A 125 16.12 -2.50 -11.23
N ILE A 126 15.22 -3.38 -11.67
CA ILE A 126 14.52 -4.32 -10.77
C ILE A 126 15.50 -5.32 -10.18
N SER A 127 16.43 -5.85 -10.99
CA SER A 127 17.49 -6.76 -10.53
C SER A 127 18.34 -6.10 -9.43
N ALA A 128 18.76 -4.84 -9.64
CA ALA A 128 19.54 -4.07 -8.68
C ALA A 128 18.78 -3.81 -7.37
N LEU A 129 17.49 -3.47 -7.44
CA LEU A 129 16.63 -3.28 -6.26
C LEU A 129 16.46 -4.56 -5.45
N ILE A 130 16.31 -5.71 -6.10
CA ILE A 130 16.22 -7.04 -5.46
C ILE A 130 17.53 -7.32 -4.72
N ASN A 131 18.67 -7.16 -5.39
CA ASN A 131 20.00 -7.34 -4.79
C ASN A 131 20.18 -6.44 -3.58
N GLN A 132 19.90 -5.14 -3.72
CA GLN A 132 19.99 -4.16 -2.63
C GLN A 132 19.03 -4.46 -1.46
N SER A 133 17.97 -5.23 -1.69
CA SER A 133 17.02 -5.67 -0.66
C SER A 133 17.43 -6.96 0.02
N GLY A 134 18.50 -7.62 -0.43
CA GLY A 134 18.94 -8.92 0.08
C GLY A 134 17.92 -10.04 -0.16
N LYS A 135 17.07 -9.89 -1.19
CA LYS A 135 16.05 -10.89 -1.53
C LYS A 135 16.55 -11.86 -2.58
N ASP A 136 16.12 -13.12 -2.47
CA ASP A 136 16.39 -14.12 -3.49
C ASP A 136 15.42 -13.93 -4.68
N PRO A 137 15.89 -13.60 -5.88
CA PRO A 137 15.02 -13.41 -7.03
C PRO A 137 14.21 -14.67 -7.40
N LEU A 138 14.71 -15.87 -7.08
CA LEU A 138 14.02 -17.12 -7.39
C LEU A 138 12.78 -17.38 -6.52
N LYS A 139 12.74 -16.73 -5.33
CA LYS A 139 11.67 -16.87 -4.34
C LYS A 139 10.84 -15.60 -4.19
N LEU A 140 11.05 -14.60 -5.06
CA LEU A 140 10.38 -13.30 -4.94
C LEU A 140 8.86 -13.43 -4.97
N THR A 141 8.18 -12.72 -4.08
CA THR A 141 6.72 -12.70 -3.95
C THR A 141 6.14 -11.31 -4.25
N SER A 142 4.82 -11.21 -4.38
CA SER A 142 4.14 -9.90 -4.46
C SER A 142 4.38 -9.05 -3.21
N SER A 143 4.47 -9.67 -2.04
CA SER A 143 4.82 -9.01 -0.79
C SER A 143 6.19 -8.35 -0.85
N ASP A 144 7.19 -8.99 -1.47
CA ASP A 144 8.52 -8.39 -1.67
C ASP A 144 8.47 -7.17 -2.59
N LEU A 145 7.65 -7.23 -3.66
CA LEU A 145 7.43 -6.06 -4.52
C LEU A 145 6.82 -4.89 -3.72
N GLY A 146 5.80 -5.16 -2.91
CA GLY A 146 5.07 -4.13 -2.15
C GLY A 146 5.82 -3.57 -0.93
N PHE A 147 6.58 -4.40 -0.23
CA PHE A 147 7.20 -4.01 1.05
C PHE A 147 8.72 -3.87 1.01
N SER A 148 9.38 -4.39 -0.03
CA SER A 148 10.84 -4.28 -0.15
C SER A 148 11.29 -3.40 -1.32
N LEU A 149 10.68 -3.49 -2.50
CA LEU A 149 11.08 -2.74 -3.69
C LEU A 149 10.31 -1.43 -3.83
N GLY A 150 8.98 -1.47 -3.85
CA GLY A 150 8.12 -0.29 -4.02
C GLY A 150 8.44 0.85 -3.05
N PRO A 151 8.62 0.60 -1.74
CA PRO A 151 8.96 1.64 -0.79
C PRO A 151 10.28 2.36 -1.07
N LYS A 152 11.29 1.70 -1.68
CA LYS A 152 12.56 2.34 -2.06
C LYS A 152 12.36 3.34 -3.19
N ILE A 153 11.57 2.98 -4.20
CA ILE A 153 11.23 3.87 -5.31
C ILE A 153 10.39 5.04 -4.79
N ASN A 154 9.32 4.76 -4.05
CA ASN A 154 8.39 5.78 -3.53
C ASN A 154 9.07 6.77 -2.56
N ALA A 155 10.13 6.36 -1.86
CA ALA A 155 10.86 7.23 -0.94
C ALA A 155 11.49 8.44 -1.65
N ALA A 156 11.93 8.28 -2.89
CA ALA A 156 12.47 9.39 -3.68
C ALA A 156 11.44 10.51 -3.86
N GLY A 157 10.25 10.19 -4.36
CA GLY A 157 9.18 11.18 -4.59
C GLY A 157 8.54 11.74 -3.32
N ARG A 158 8.72 11.09 -2.16
CA ARG A 158 8.21 11.60 -0.88
C ARG A 158 9.13 12.59 -0.20
N LEU A 159 10.43 12.46 -0.41
CA LEU A 159 11.44 13.27 0.28
C LEU A 159 12.06 14.34 -0.64
N GLU A 160 12.18 14.02 -1.92
CA GLU A 160 12.90 14.83 -2.89
C GLU A 160 12.34 14.60 -4.31
N ASP A 161 13.23 14.57 -5.31
CA ASP A 161 12.90 14.33 -6.72
C ASP A 161 12.88 12.84 -7.08
N MET A 162 11.84 12.41 -7.82
CA MET A 162 11.64 11.05 -8.30
C MET A 162 12.61 10.63 -9.42
N SER A 163 13.36 11.54 -10.01
CA SER A 163 14.24 11.29 -11.17
C SER A 163 15.20 10.12 -10.95
N VAL A 164 15.68 9.90 -9.71
CA VAL A 164 16.57 8.77 -9.41
C VAL A 164 15.84 7.43 -9.58
N GLY A 165 14.57 7.36 -9.17
CA GLY A 165 13.73 6.16 -9.35
C GLY A 165 13.51 5.88 -10.84
N ILE A 166 13.18 6.92 -11.61
CA ILE A 166 12.99 6.82 -13.06
C ILE A 166 14.28 6.34 -13.75
N LYS A 167 15.43 6.95 -13.42
CA LYS A 167 16.74 6.55 -13.97
C LYS A 167 17.11 5.10 -13.64
N CYS A 168 16.77 4.66 -12.43
CA CYS A 168 16.98 3.27 -12.02
C CYS A 168 16.21 2.27 -12.90
N LEU A 169 14.96 2.60 -13.24
CA LEU A 169 14.11 1.73 -14.04
C LEU A 169 14.36 1.82 -15.54
N LEU A 170 14.95 2.92 -16.03
CA LEU A 170 15.21 3.15 -17.46
C LEU A 170 16.59 2.69 -17.92
N THR A 171 17.56 2.53 -17.02
CA THR A 171 18.93 2.16 -17.43
C THR A 171 19.02 0.68 -17.78
N ASP A 172 19.73 0.40 -18.88
CA ASP A 172 20.12 -0.95 -19.29
C ASP A 172 21.52 -1.36 -18.74
N ASP A 173 22.23 -0.41 -18.11
CA ASP A 173 23.55 -0.62 -17.54
C ASP A 173 23.46 -1.07 -16.07
N ASP A 174 23.90 -2.27 -15.78
CA ASP A 174 23.84 -2.90 -14.45
C ASP A 174 24.60 -2.08 -13.40
N THR A 175 25.71 -1.43 -13.77
CA THR A 175 26.54 -0.61 -12.84
C THR A 175 25.78 0.63 -12.40
N PHE A 176 25.16 1.33 -13.34
CA PHE A 176 24.32 2.48 -13.02
C PHE A 176 23.04 2.07 -12.26
N ALA A 177 22.43 0.93 -12.63
CA ALA A 177 21.27 0.39 -11.92
C ALA A 177 21.60 0.14 -10.44
N LEU A 178 22.73 -0.51 -10.13
CA LEU A 178 23.17 -0.75 -8.76
C LEU A 178 23.41 0.56 -8.01
N LYS A 179 24.07 1.55 -8.63
CA LYS A 179 24.30 2.86 -8.02
C LYS A 179 23.01 3.59 -7.68
N TYR A 180 22.01 3.57 -8.59
CA TYR A 180 20.70 4.17 -8.34
C TYR A 180 19.92 3.42 -7.26
N ALA A 181 19.98 2.08 -7.23
CA ALA A 181 19.35 1.28 -6.20
C ALA A 181 19.94 1.56 -4.81
N GLU A 182 21.25 1.77 -4.68
CA GLU A 182 21.88 2.20 -3.43
C GLU A 182 21.38 3.58 -2.96
N ILE A 183 21.24 4.55 -3.88
CA ILE A 183 20.73 5.88 -3.55
C ILE A 183 19.29 5.76 -3.07
N LEU A 184 18.45 4.97 -3.75
CA LEU A 184 17.06 4.73 -3.37
C LEU A 184 16.95 4.04 -2.00
N ASP A 185 17.83 3.09 -1.70
CA ASP A 185 17.89 2.43 -0.38
C ASP A 185 18.25 3.42 0.74
N LYS A 186 19.24 4.29 0.52
CA LYS A 186 19.60 5.35 1.47
C LYS A 186 18.44 6.32 1.72
N LYS A 187 17.76 6.74 0.65
CA LYS A 187 16.56 7.59 0.76
C LYS A 187 15.43 6.89 1.54
N ASN A 188 15.22 5.60 1.29
CA ASN A 188 14.21 4.83 2.00
C ASN A 188 14.55 4.66 3.49
N LYS A 189 15.81 4.44 3.85
CA LYS A 189 16.26 4.42 5.26
C LYS A 189 16.00 5.76 5.93
N LYS A 190 16.39 6.87 5.29
CA LYS A 190 16.12 8.23 5.80
C LYS A 190 14.60 8.45 6.01
N ARG A 191 13.78 8.04 5.04
CA ARG A 191 12.31 8.09 5.18
C ARG A 191 11.82 7.29 6.38
N GLN A 192 12.32 6.05 6.56
CA GLN A 192 11.94 5.19 7.69
C GLN A 192 12.32 5.80 9.04
N ASP A 193 13.49 6.44 9.15
CA ASP A 193 13.92 7.09 10.39
C ASP A 193 13.02 8.29 10.74
N ILE A 194 12.68 9.12 9.75
CA ILE A 194 11.75 10.23 9.94
C ILE A 194 10.36 9.70 10.32
N GLU A 195 9.84 8.70 9.58
CA GLU A 195 8.54 8.07 9.86
C GLU A 195 8.49 7.51 11.28
N LYS A 196 9.55 6.82 11.72
CA LYS A 196 9.64 6.25 13.07
C LYS A 196 9.56 7.32 14.16
N LYS A 197 10.26 8.46 13.96
CA LYS A 197 10.16 9.60 14.88
C LYS A 197 8.74 10.17 14.93
N MET A 198 8.15 10.44 13.75
CA MET A 198 6.78 10.95 13.66
C MET A 198 5.76 9.98 14.29
N GLN A 199 5.93 8.68 14.12
CA GLN A 199 5.09 7.67 14.77
C GLN A 199 5.24 7.68 16.29
N SER A 200 6.45 7.81 16.81
CA SER A 200 6.68 7.93 18.26
C SER A 200 5.96 9.15 18.85
N ASP A 201 6.06 10.31 18.20
CA ASP A 201 5.36 11.51 18.61
C ASP A 201 3.84 11.32 18.61
N ALA A 202 3.33 10.66 17.56
CA ALA A 202 1.92 10.39 17.40
C ALA A 202 1.38 9.38 18.42
N HIS A 203 2.15 8.34 18.76
CA HIS A 203 1.79 7.40 19.83
C HIS A 203 1.75 8.08 21.19
N ALA A 204 2.75 8.92 21.51
CA ALA A 204 2.76 9.71 22.75
C ALA A 204 1.55 10.66 22.84
N PHE A 205 1.02 11.13 21.70
CA PHE A 205 -0.23 11.90 21.68
C PHE A 205 -1.43 11.00 22.01
N ILE A 206 -1.51 9.80 21.41
CA ILE A 206 -2.64 8.88 21.63
C ILE A 206 -2.68 8.33 23.05
N GLU A 207 -1.52 8.10 23.68
CA GLU A 207 -1.44 7.64 25.07
C GLU A 207 -2.09 8.61 26.08
N LYS A 208 -2.28 9.89 25.70
CA LYS A 208 -3.02 10.85 26.51
C LYS A 208 -4.53 10.58 26.54
N PHE A 209 -5.05 9.81 25.59
CA PHE A 209 -6.45 9.40 25.60
C PHE A 209 -6.62 8.09 26.37
N ASN A 210 -7.73 8.00 27.10
CA ASN A 210 -8.13 6.71 27.66
C ASN A 210 -8.46 5.76 26.50
N LYS A 211 -7.84 4.57 26.47
CA LYS A 211 -8.04 3.56 25.41
C LYS A 211 -9.52 3.22 25.17
N ASN A 212 -10.35 3.35 26.22
CA ASN A 212 -11.79 3.08 26.13
C ASN A 212 -12.62 4.29 25.66
N ASN A 213 -12.01 5.47 25.45
CA ASN A 213 -12.70 6.70 25.07
C ASN A 213 -11.93 7.49 24.00
N LEU A 214 -11.52 6.81 22.94
CA LEU A 214 -10.94 7.49 21.78
C LEU A 214 -11.99 8.32 21.03
N PRO A 215 -11.63 9.48 20.48
CA PRO A 215 -12.55 10.28 19.65
C PRO A 215 -12.98 9.49 18.40
N LEU A 216 -14.10 9.86 17.80
CA LEU A 216 -14.63 9.24 16.59
C LEU A 216 -13.69 9.43 15.39
N CYS A 217 -12.95 10.53 15.36
CA CYS A 217 -11.85 10.81 14.44
C CYS A 217 -10.66 11.37 15.23
N ILE A 218 -9.47 10.93 14.89
CA ILE A 218 -8.25 11.42 15.51
C ILE A 218 -7.64 12.49 14.60
N CYS A 219 -7.74 13.76 14.99
CA CYS A 219 -7.00 14.85 14.37
C CYS A 219 -5.73 15.13 15.17
N ILE A 220 -4.59 15.10 14.51
CA ILE A 220 -3.30 15.34 15.14
C ILE A 220 -2.47 16.29 14.28
N LYS A 221 -1.82 17.27 14.89
CA LYS A 221 -0.91 18.20 14.21
C LYS A 221 0.45 18.25 14.88
N ASN A 222 1.47 18.42 14.05
CA ASN A 222 2.81 18.76 14.50
C ASN A 222 3.52 19.57 13.41
N THR A 223 4.00 20.74 13.76
CA THR A 223 4.69 21.66 12.83
C THR A 223 6.01 21.11 12.30
N ASP A 224 6.67 20.25 13.08
CA ASP A 224 7.95 19.64 12.73
C ASP A 224 7.82 18.41 11.81
N TRP A 225 6.60 17.98 11.53
CA TRP A 225 6.38 16.81 10.70
C TRP A 225 6.60 17.08 9.22
N HIS A 226 7.16 16.09 8.54
CA HIS A 226 7.39 16.16 7.09
C HIS A 226 6.10 15.94 6.31
N GLN A 227 5.68 16.89 5.49
CA GLN A 227 4.43 16.85 4.70
C GLN A 227 4.26 15.58 3.85
N GLY A 228 5.34 15.10 3.23
CA GLY A 228 5.32 13.88 2.39
C GLY A 228 5.09 12.58 3.17
N LEU A 229 5.13 12.63 4.53
CA LEU A 229 5.03 11.44 5.39
C LEU A 229 3.80 11.43 6.28
N VAL A 230 3.06 12.54 6.43
CA VAL A 230 1.85 12.60 7.28
C VAL A 230 0.82 11.54 6.90
N GLY A 231 0.69 11.20 5.62
CA GLY A 231 -0.21 10.15 5.16
C GLY A 231 0.19 8.74 5.61
N LEU A 232 1.48 8.48 5.81
CA LEU A 232 1.96 7.21 6.37
C LEU A 232 1.68 7.14 7.86
N VAL A 233 1.89 8.23 8.59
CA VAL A 233 1.56 8.34 10.02
C VAL A 233 0.06 8.15 10.23
N ALA A 234 -0.78 8.86 9.45
CA ALA A 234 -2.24 8.71 9.51
C ALA A 234 -2.67 7.26 9.27
N SER A 235 -2.07 6.56 8.29
CA SER A 235 -2.37 5.14 8.02
C SER A 235 -2.03 4.25 9.22
N ARG A 236 -0.83 4.39 9.79
CA ARG A 236 -0.40 3.58 10.95
C ARG A 236 -1.28 3.78 12.17
N LEU A 237 -1.63 5.05 12.46
CA LEU A 237 -2.51 5.36 13.58
C LEU A 237 -3.93 4.84 13.34
N LYS A 238 -4.46 4.97 12.13
CA LYS A 238 -5.74 4.41 11.73
C LYS A 238 -5.79 2.90 11.99
N ASP A 239 -4.75 2.17 11.57
CA ASP A 239 -4.67 0.72 11.77
C ASP A 239 -4.57 0.36 13.26
N HIS A 240 -3.85 1.17 14.06
CA HIS A 240 -3.69 0.95 15.48
C HIS A 240 -4.96 1.25 16.29
N CYS A 241 -5.67 2.32 15.95
CA CYS A 241 -6.81 2.83 16.70
C CYS A 241 -8.17 2.40 16.17
N ASN A 242 -8.22 1.82 14.96
CA ASN A 242 -9.45 1.58 14.20
C ASN A 242 -10.38 2.79 14.17
N ARG A 243 -9.81 3.95 13.85
CA ARG A 243 -10.50 5.25 13.73
C ARG A 243 -10.02 5.96 12.47
N PRO A 244 -10.85 6.80 11.83
CA PRO A 244 -10.34 7.77 10.89
C PRO A 244 -9.27 8.65 11.55
N VAL A 245 -8.19 8.90 10.82
CA VAL A 245 -7.07 9.73 11.30
C VAL A 245 -6.78 10.80 10.27
N ILE A 246 -6.64 12.03 10.73
CA ILE A 246 -6.21 13.18 9.93
C ILE A 246 -4.95 13.74 10.58
N ALA A 247 -3.82 13.55 9.94
CA ALA A 247 -2.52 14.02 10.40
C ALA A 247 -2.09 15.26 9.61
N PHE A 248 -1.67 16.31 10.32
CA PHE A 248 -1.29 17.58 9.73
C PHE A 248 0.17 17.93 9.98
N ALA A 249 0.80 18.51 8.96
CA ALA A 249 2.09 19.18 9.04
C ALA A 249 1.96 20.62 8.56
N GLN A 250 2.89 21.47 8.94
CA GLN A 250 2.94 22.84 8.45
C GLN A 250 3.28 22.87 6.96
N GLU A 251 2.50 23.59 6.14
CA GLU A 251 2.76 23.79 4.70
C GLU A 251 3.50 25.12 4.50
N GLU A 252 2.91 26.20 5.03
CA GLU A 252 3.43 27.56 5.06
C GLU A 252 3.07 28.19 6.40
N GLU A 253 3.52 29.41 6.68
CA GLU A 253 3.17 30.09 7.90
C GLU A 253 1.64 30.26 8.02
N GLY A 254 1.07 29.69 9.08
CA GLY A 254 -0.36 29.70 9.36
C GLY A 254 -1.22 28.72 8.54
N LEU A 255 -0.60 27.89 7.67
CA LEU A 255 -1.29 26.86 6.89
C LEU A 255 -0.83 25.45 7.26
N MET A 256 -1.79 24.54 7.42
CA MET A 256 -1.57 23.14 7.75
C MET A 256 -2.08 22.24 6.62
N LYS A 257 -1.18 21.41 6.08
CA LYS A 257 -1.49 20.37 5.12
C LYS A 257 -1.80 19.06 5.82
N GLY A 258 -3.01 18.57 5.62
CA GLY A 258 -3.51 17.35 6.22
C GLY A 258 -3.58 16.19 5.25
N SER A 259 -3.32 15.00 5.77
CA SER A 259 -3.61 13.74 5.08
C SER A 259 -4.50 12.87 5.95
N ALA A 260 -5.63 12.51 5.38
CA ALA A 260 -6.64 11.70 6.04
C ALA A 260 -6.58 10.25 5.57
N ARG A 261 -6.82 9.34 6.51
CA ARG A 261 -7.03 7.91 6.25
C ARG A 261 -8.27 7.46 6.99
N SER A 262 -9.17 6.77 6.26
CA SER A 262 -10.45 6.33 6.79
C SER A 262 -10.49 4.83 7.07
N ILE A 263 -11.55 4.42 7.75
CA ILE A 263 -11.91 3.02 8.00
C ILE A 263 -13.13 2.65 7.15
N PRO A 264 -13.41 1.36 6.92
CA PRO A 264 -14.65 0.93 6.27
C PRO A 264 -15.88 1.54 6.95
N GLY A 265 -16.85 1.97 6.14
CA GLY A 265 -18.07 2.58 6.63
C GLY A 265 -18.03 4.11 6.76
N ILE A 266 -16.87 4.76 6.61
CA ILE A 266 -16.77 6.24 6.62
C ILE A 266 -16.10 6.71 5.32
N HIS A 267 -16.83 7.48 4.50
CA HIS A 267 -16.32 8.09 3.27
C HIS A 267 -15.68 9.46 3.60
N ILE A 268 -14.35 9.52 3.63
CA ILE A 268 -13.63 10.69 4.16
C ILE A 268 -13.77 11.93 3.27
N LYS A 269 -13.88 11.79 1.96
CA LYS A 269 -14.11 12.92 1.05
C LYS A 269 -15.47 13.52 1.27
N ASP A 270 -16.53 12.71 1.40
CA ASP A 270 -17.91 13.20 1.64
C ASP A 270 -18.01 13.88 3.02
N LEU A 271 -17.26 13.37 4.01
CA LEU A 271 -17.13 14.03 5.31
C LEU A 271 -16.56 15.44 5.15
N PHE A 272 -15.50 15.63 4.36
CA PHE A 272 -14.92 16.95 4.12
C PHE A 272 -15.87 17.86 3.32
N GLU A 273 -16.57 17.32 2.34
CA GLU A 273 -17.57 18.05 1.57
C GLU A 273 -18.71 18.55 2.45
N SER A 274 -19.20 17.69 3.36
CA SER A 274 -20.22 18.08 4.34
C SER A 274 -19.75 19.20 5.29
N ILE A 275 -18.51 19.10 5.79
CA ILE A 275 -17.91 20.14 6.64
C ILE A 275 -17.73 21.44 5.85
N ALA A 276 -17.19 21.39 4.64
CA ALA A 276 -16.96 22.57 3.82
C ALA A 276 -18.26 23.26 3.41
N THR A 277 -19.34 22.50 3.24
CA THR A 277 -20.68 23.04 2.95
C THR A 277 -21.27 23.76 4.16
N GLU A 278 -21.17 23.17 5.35
CA GLU A 278 -21.75 23.74 6.58
C GLU A 278 -20.86 24.88 7.16
N LYS A 279 -19.54 24.74 7.06
CA LYS A 279 -18.53 25.67 7.56
C LYS A 279 -17.43 25.95 6.54
N PRO A 280 -17.68 26.76 5.50
CA PRO A 280 -16.74 26.98 4.39
C PRO A 280 -15.37 27.55 4.79
N HIS A 281 -15.28 28.20 5.95
CA HIS A 281 -14.04 28.81 6.43
C HIS A 281 -13.02 27.78 6.99
N LEU A 282 -13.48 26.56 7.36
CA LEU A 282 -12.63 25.56 8.00
C LEU A 282 -11.68 24.87 7.03
N ILE A 283 -12.12 24.58 5.81
CA ILE A 283 -11.33 23.86 4.81
C ILE A 283 -11.09 24.78 3.63
N GLN A 284 -9.82 25.05 3.30
CA GLN A 284 -9.48 25.89 2.15
C GLN A 284 -9.52 25.11 0.83
N LYS A 285 -9.01 23.89 0.85
CA LYS A 285 -9.06 22.94 -0.27
C LYS A 285 -9.03 21.52 0.26
N PHE A 286 -9.67 20.63 -0.45
CA PHE A 286 -9.60 19.20 -0.19
C PHE A 286 -9.77 18.40 -1.48
N GLY A 287 -9.37 17.13 -1.45
CA GLY A 287 -9.55 16.21 -2.55
C GLY A 287 -9.14 14.79 -2.14
N GLY A 288 -9.60 13.81 -2.90
CA GLY A 288 -9.30 12.41 -2.61
C GLY A 288 -10.50 11.50 -2.86
N HIS A 289 -10.49 10.36 -2.18
CA HIS A 289 -11.46 9.28 -2.34
C HIS A 289 -12.02 8.85 -0.97
N SER A 290 -12.82 7.79 -0.96
CA SER A 290 -13.48 7.30 0.26
C SER A 290 -12.53 6.97 1.41
N MET A 291 -11.38 6.34 1.13
CA MET A 291 -10.46 5.84 2.16
C MET A 291 -9.26 6.74 2.43
N ALA A 292 -8.96 7.68 1.53
CA ALA A 292 -7.82 8.58 1.64
C ALA A 292 -8.12 9.92 0.99
N ALA A 293 -7.82 11.01 1.69
CA ALA A 293 -7.99 12.36 1.17
C ALA A 293 -6.91 13.30 1.71
N GLY A 294 -6.64 14.37 0.97
CA GLY A 294 -5.81 15.49 1.38
C GLY A 294 -6.66 16.72 1.64
N LEU A 295 -6.22 17.59 2.54
CA LEU A 295 -6.85 18.88 2.79
C LEU A 295 -5.84 19.92 3.27
N THR A 296 -6.21 21.19 3.14
CA THR A 296 -5.47 22.31 3.74
C THR A 296 -6.43 23.14 4.60
N ILE A 297 -6.01 23.43 5.82
CA ILE A 297 -6.73 24.28 6.76
C ILE A 297 -5.82 25.41 7.27
N LYS A 298 -6.38 26.46 7.84
CA LYS A 298 -5.60 27.44 8.63
C LYS A 298 -5.32 26.85 10.01
N ASP A 299 -4.10 27.04 10.53
CA ASP A 299 -3.73 26.50 11.86
C ASP A 299 -4.65 26.99 12.97
N GLN A 300 -5.08 28.24 12.93
CA GLN A 300 -6.04 28.82 13.90
C GLN A 300 -7.41 28.14 13.91
N HIS A 301 -7.77 27.40 12.87
CA HIS A 301 -9.05 26.68 12.77
C HIS A 301 -8.95 25.21 13.16
N PHE A 302 -7.78 24.74 13.58
CA PHE A 302 -7.56 23.30 13.87
C PHE A 302 -8.51 22.76 14.94
N ASP A 303 -8.67 23.45 16.05
CA ASP A 303 -9.51 22.97 17.15
C ASP A 303 -10.99 22.92 16.74
N GLU A 304 -11.50 23.98 16.09
CA GLU A 304 -12.86 23.99 15.56
C GLU A 304 -13.07 22.90 14.49
N PHE A 305 -12.09 22.66 13.62
CA PHE A 305 -12.13 21.59 12.63
C PHE A 305 -12.20 20.20 13.28
N ASN A 306 -11.39 19.95 14.32
CA ASN A 306 -11.38 18.69 15.07
C ASN A 306 -12.74 18.39 15.69
N ASP A 307 -13.34 19.37 16.38
CA ASP A 307 -14.65 19.23 17.02
C ASP A 307 -15.76 19.02 15.97
N THR A 308 -15.72 19.80 14.89
CA THR A 308 -16.69 19.71 13.80
C THR A 308 -16.61 18.35 13.11
N THR A 309 -15.40 17.82 12.88
CA THR A 309 -15.19 16.50 12.28
C THR A 309 -15.86 15.38 13.07
N SER A 310 -15.70 15.39 14.40
CA SER A 310 -16.33 14.41 15.28
C SER A 310 -17.86 14.49 15.27
N LEU A 311 -18.42 15.70 15.23
CA LEU A 311 -19.88 15.93 15.14
C LEU A 311 -20.45 15.44 13.82
N HIS A 312 -19.77 15.71 12.68
CA HIS A 312 -20.21 15.27 11.37
C HIS A 312 -20.14 13.76 11.22
N ILE A 313 -19.12 13.08 11.76
CA ILE A 313 -19.07 11.60 11.77
C ILE A 313 -20.27 11.04 12.53
N LYS A 314 -20.57 11.57 13.71
CA LYS A 314 -21.74 11.14 14.49
C LYS A 314 -23.07 11.33 13.75
N LYS A 315 -23.18 12.43 12.98
CA LYS A 315 -24.37 12.76 12.18
C LYS A 315 -24.53 11.88 10.95
N LEU A 316 -23.45 11.70 10.19
CA LEU A 316 -23.47 11.02 8.90
C LEU A 316 -23.32 9.48 9.03
N TYR A 317 -22.64 9.02 10.05
CA TYR A 317 -22.29 7.59 10.22
C TYR A 317 -22.63 7.08 11.64
N PRO A 318 -23.88 7.21 12.10
CA PRO A 318 -24.26 6.90 13.49
C PRO A 318 -24.09 5.42 13.89
N SER A 319 -24.06 4.53 12.92
CA SER A 319 -23.94 3.07 13.11
C SER A 319 -22.60 2.49 12.64
N VAL A 320 -21.57 3.35 12.47
CA VAL A 320 -20.26 2.85 12.05
C VAL A 320 -19.66 1.92 13.11
N ASP A 321 -19.14 0.78 12.66
CA ASP A 321 -18.43 -0.15 13.55
C ASP A 321 -16.99 0.33 13.77
N LEU A 322 -16.70 0.64 15.01
CA LEU A 322 -15.38 1.09 15.47
C LEU A 322 -14.63 0.00 16.24
N THR A 323 -15.16 -1.21 16.35
CA THR A 323 -14.56 -2.30 17.15
C THR A 323 -13.35 -2.92 16.47
N GLY A 324 -13.24 -2.82 15.14
CA GLY A 324 -12.10 -3.35 14.40
C GLY A 324 -12.17 -4.87 14.25
N ALA A 325 -13.28 -5.38 13.72
CA ALA A 325 -13.41 -6.81 13.43
C ALA A 325 -12.27 -7.29 12.51
N ILE A 326 -11.66 -8.41 12.89
CA ILE A 326 -10.66 -9.10 12.07
C ILE A 326 -11.35 -10.30 11.44
N TYR A 327 -11.39 -10.32 10.11
CA TYR A 327 -11.91 -11.45 9.36
C TYR A 327 -10.83 -12.50 9.17
N VAL A 328 -11.20 -13.75 9.37
CA VAL A 328 -10.33 -14.92 9.20
C VAL A 328 -11.01 -15.95 8.29
N ASP A 329 -10.21 -16.75 7.61
CA ASP A 329 -10.68 -17.78 6.68
C ASP A 329 -11.02 -19.11 7.38
N GLY A 330 -10.92 -19.15 8.71
CA GLY A 330 -11.24 -20.30 9.55
C GLY A 330 -10.03 -20.83 10.32
N GLU A 331 -10.16 -22.10 10.75
CA GLU A 331 -9.09 -22.81 11.47
C GLU A 331 -8.38 -23.80 10.53
N ILE A 332 -7.07 -23.94 10.66
CA ILE A 332 -6.30 -25.00 9.97
C ILE A 332 -6.30 -26.24 10.86
N PRO A 333 -6.78 -27.41 10.36
CA PRO A 333 -6.58 -28.67 11.07
C PRO A 333 -5.12 -28.92 11.37
N SER A 334 -4.81 -29.46 12.54
CA SER A 334 -3.42 -29.59 13.01
C SER A 334 -2.53 -30.34 12.03
N GLU A 335 -3.04 -31.39 11.39
CA GLU A 335 -2.32 -32.18 10.37
C GLU A 335 -1.98 -31.38 9.09
N LYS A 336 -2.61 -30.22 8.89
CA LYS A 336 -2.33 -29.29 7.78
C LYS A 336 -1.37 -28.17 8.17
N LEU A 337 -0.95 -28.06 9.43
CA LEU A 337 0.09 -27.12 9.83
C LEU A 337 1.46 -27.62 9.37
N SER A 338 1.69 -27.60 8.06
CA SER A 338 2.80 -28.25 7.38
C SER A 338 3.43 -27.33 6.32
N ILE A 339 4.67 -27.66 5.91
CA ILE A 339 5.39 -27.00 4.82
C ILE A 339 4.60 -27.12 3.51
N ASP A 340 4.02 -28.28 3.24
CA ASP A 340 3.28 -28.53 1.98
C ASP A 340 2.06 -27.61 1.88
N PHE A 341 1.31 -27.42 2.96
CA PHE A 341 0.16 -26.53 2.96
C PHE A 341 0.59 -25.06 2.86
N ALA A 342 1.68 -24.67 3.53
CA ALA A 342 2.24 -23.32 3.40
C ALA A 342 2.69 -23.04 1.95
N ASN A 343 3.37 -23.99 1.30
CA ASN A 343 3.74 -23.88 -0.12
C ASN A 343 2.51 -23.79 -1.03
N MET A 344 1.46 -24.55 -0.74
CA MET A 344 0.22 -24.49 -1.50
C MET A 344 -0.42 -23.09 -1.39
N ILE A 345 -0.48 -22.49 -0.21
CA ILE A 345 -0.95 -21.10 -0.02
C ILE A 345 -0.12 -20.15 -0.89
N ASP A 346 1.21 -20.23 -0.83
CA ASP A 346 2.10 -19.38 -1.64
C ASP A 346 1.84 -19.52 -3.14
N GLN A 347 1.53 -20.73 -3.62
CA GLN A 347 1.25 -21.00 -5.04
C GLN A 347 -0.08 -20.40 -5.53
N PHE A 348 -1.06 -20.20 -4.64
CA PHE A 348 -2.32 -19.54 -4.98
C PHE A 348 -2.21 -18.02 -5.13
N GLY A 349 -1.11 -17.42 -4.70
CA GLY A 349 -0.81 -16.00 -4.96
C GLY A 349 -0.81 -15.67 -6.46
N PRO A 350 -0.52 -14.42 -6.83
CA PRO A 350 -0.03 -13.33 -5.98
C PRO A 350 -1.11 -12.75 -5.07
N TRP A 351 -0.75 -12.52 -3.81
CA TRP A 351 -1.58 -11.89 -2.81
C TRP A 351 -1.41 -10.37 -2.81
N GLY A 352 -2.44 -9.61 -2.48
CA GLY A 352 -2.41 -8.16 -2.40
C GLY A 352 -3.79 -7.55 -2.19
N SER A 353 -3.95 -6.25 -2.45
CA SER A 353 -5.19 -5.52 -2.23
C SER A 353 -6.40 -6.20 -2.88
N GLY A 354 -7.45 -6.48 -2.12
CA GLY A 354 -8.67 -7.12 -2.59
C GLY A 354 -8.56 -8.60 -2.98
N PHE A 355 -7.37 -9.19 -2.79
CA PHE A 355 -7.10 -10.62 -2.83
C PHE A 355 -6.06 -10.93 -1.76
N ASP A 356 -6.51 -10.84 -0.51
CA ASP A 356 -5.65 -10.93 0.66
C ASP A 356 -5.15 -12.36 0.89
N GLU A 357 -3.92 -12.46 1.40
CA GLU A 357 -3.38 -13.73 1.87
C GLU A 357 -4.23 -14.26 3.02
N PRO A 358 -4.61 -15.55 3.01
CA PRO A 358 -5.52 -16.09 4.00
C PRO A 358 -4.97 -15.98 5.41
N LYS A 359 -5.84 -15.60 6.34
CA LYS A 359 -5.60 -15.50 7.78
C LYS A 359 -6.40 -16.57 8.50
N PHE A 360 -5.75 -17.17 9.46
CA PHE A 360 -6.34 -18.27 10.22
C PHE A 360 -6.41 -17.92 11.69
N TYR A 361 -7.38 -18.52 12.37
CA TYR A 361 -7.52 -18.51 13.81
C TYR A 361 -7.19 -19.90 14.34
N GLY A 362 -6.67 -19.98 15.56
CA GLY A 362 -6.47 -21.26 16.25
C GLY A 362 -6.12 -21.09 17.70
N LYS A 363 -6.42 -22.14 18.50
CA LYS A 363 -6.06 -22.26 19.92
C LYS A 363 -4.83 -23.13 20.04
N PHE A 364 -3.90 -22.68 20.89
CA PHE A 364 -2.62 -23.36 21.08
C PHE A 364 -2.21 -23.35 22.54
N PHE A 365 -1.43 -24.34 22.95
CA PHE A 365 -0.66 -24.32 24.20
C PHE A 365 0.70 -23.69 23.93
N LEU A 366 1.07 -22.71 24.72
CA LEU A 366 2.39 -22.10 24.68
C LEU A 366 3.41 -23.00 25.37
N LEU A 367 4.44 -23.43 24.65
CA LEU A 367 5.52 -24.25 25.19
C LEU A 367 6.74 -23.42 25.56
N ASP A 368 7.06 -22.40 24.75
CA ASP A 368 8.22 -21.53 24.95
C ASP A 368 7.98 -20.18 24.30
N GLN A 369 8.59 -19.14 24.87
CA GLN A 369 8.58 -17.80 24.29
C GLN A 369 9.88 -17.06 24.58
N ARG A 370 10.31 -16.23 23.61
CA ARG A 370 11.46 -15.35 23.78
C ARG A 370 11.36 -14.11 22.91
N VAL A 371 11.89 -13.01 23.42
CA VAL A 371 12.03 -11.78 22.64
C VAL A 371 13.27 -11.89 21.75
N VAL A 372 13.11 -11.59 20.45
CA VAL A 372 14.19 -11.58 19.46
C VAL A 372 14.27 -10.21 18.80
N GLY A 373 15.48 -9.73 18.50
CA GLY A 373 15.68 -8.41 17.91
C GLY A 373 15.06 -7.27 18.73
N GLU A 374 15.06 -7.42 20.08
CA GLU A 374 14.58 -6.45 21.09
C GLU A 374 13.07 -6.18 21.10
N LYS A 375 12.33 -6.53 20.03
CA LYS A 375 10.92 -6.12 19.87
C LYS A 375 10.01 -7.16 19.22
N HIS A 376 10.50 -8.33 18.87
CA HIS A 376 9.68 -9.38 18.25
C HIS A 376 9.53 -10.54 19.20
N LEU A 377 8.34 -11.10 19.30
CA LEU A 377 8.09 -12.29 20.11
C LEU A 377 8.18 -13.54 19.24
N LYS A 378 9.14 -14.40 19.53
CA LYS A 378 9.19 -15.76 18.99
C LYS A 378 8.57 -16.71 20.00
N VAL A 379 7.65 -17.55 19.52
CA VAL A 379 6.95 -18.53 20.33
C VAL A 379 7.13 -19.92 19.73
N ARG A 380 7.03 -20.94 20.59
CA ARG A 380 6.82 -22.33 20.21
C ARG A 380 5.51 -22.77 20.81
N VAL A 381 4.59 -23.20 19.97
CA VAL A 381 3.23 -23.56 20.37
C VAL A 381 2.89 -24.98 19.96
N LYS A 382 2.01 -25.62 20.72
CA LYS A 382 1.46 -26.94 20.43
C LYS A 382 -0.02 -26.80 20.10
N SER A 383 -0.48 -27.47 19.03
CA SER A 383 -1.90 -27.47 18.64
C SER A 383 -2.77 -27.97 19.81
N PHE A 384 -4.01 -27.50 19.88
CA PHE A 384 -4.89 -27.80 21.02
C PHE A 384 -5.20 -29.29 21.16
N ASP A 385 -5.20 -30.05 20.04
CA ASP A 385 -5.31 -31.52 20.05
C ASP A 385 -4.00 -32.24 20.40
N GLY A 386 -2.93 -31.51 20.63
CA GLY A 386 -1.63 -32.04 21.05
C GLY A 386 -0.77 -32.73 20.00
N LYS A 387 -1.19 -32.73 18.74
CA LYS A 387 -0.53 -33.51 17.68
C LYS A 387 0.68 -32.80 17.03
N VAL A 388 0.62 -31.48 16.90
CA VAL A 388 1.64 -30.69 16.17
C VAL A 388 2.26 -29.64 17.07
N THR A 389 3.57 -29.53 17.02
CA THR A 389 4.34 -28.41 17.59
C THR A 389 4.89 -27.56 16.44
N ILE A 390 4.68 -26.24 16.51
CA ILE A 390 5.08 -25.31 15.47
C ILE A 390 5.66 -24.03 16.05
N ASP A 391 6.67 -23.46 15.39
CA ASP A 391 7.23 -22.17 15.77
C ASP A 391 6.35 -21.03 15.21
N GLY A 392 6.24 -19.95 15.96
CA GLY A 392 5.57 -18.72 15.53
C GLY A 392 6.43 -17.49 15.80
N ILE A 393 6.15 -16.42 15.05
CA ILE A 393 6.76 -15.11 15.26
C ILE A 393 5.70 -14.02 15.19
N ALA A 394 5.68 -13.14 16.19
CA ALA A 394 4.86 -11.93 16.24
C ALA A 394 5.79 -10.71 16.18
N PHE A 395 5.74 -9.98 15.08
CA PHE A 395 6.57 -8.79 14.90
C PHE A 395 6.05 -7.61 15.72
N ASN A 396 6.99 -6.88 16.37
CA ASN A 396 6.74 -5.69 17.21
C ASN A 396 5.82 -5.94 18.42
N GLN A 397 5.77 -7.17 18.92
CA GLN A 397 4.97 -7.59 20.08
C GLN A 397 5.84 -8.16 21.23
N GLY A 398 7.10 -7.76 21.30
CA GLY A 398 8.07 -8.31 22.27
C GLY A 398 7.78 -8.05 23.75
N SER A 399 6.85 -7.14 24.06
CA SER A 399 6.45 -6.83 25.45
C SER A 399 5.23 -7.64 25.94
N ILE A 400 4.66 -8.52 25.14
CA ILE A 400 3.45 -9.28 25.51
C ILE A 400 3.83 -10.39 26.46
N VAL A 401 3.18 -10.42 27.64
CA VAL A 401 3.21 -11.55 28.57
C VAL A 401 2.11 -12.52 28.17
N VAL A 402 2.49 -13.72 27.78
CA VAL A 402 1.59 -14.74 27.26
C VAL A 402 1.34 -15.81 28.32
N ARG A 403 0.11 -16.35 28.38
CA ARG A 403 -0.30 -17.44 29.29
C ARG A 403 -0.09 -18.82 28.64
N ASP A 404 -0.35 -19.88 29.39
CA ASP A 404 -0.16 -21.27 28.95
C ASP A 404 -1.01 -21.66 27.73
N ALA A 405 -2.21 -21.08 27.59
CA ALA A 405 -3.07 -21.24 26.43
C ALA A 405 -3.32 -19.88 25.77
N VAL A 406 -3.22 -19.85 24.46
CA VAL A 406 -3.35 -18.64 23.65
C VAL A 406 -4.27 -18.89 22.44
N GLU A 407 -4.99 -17.85 22.06
CA GLU A 407 -5.71 -17.81 20.80
C GLU A 407 -4.91 -16.91 19.83
N LEU A 408 -4.64 -17.41 18.63
CA LEU A 408 -3.80 -16.73 17.66
C LEU A 408 -4.58 -16.43 16.39
N ILE A 409 -4.38 -15.22 15.85
CA ILE A 409 -4.65 -14.94 14.44
C ILE A 409 -3.31 -14.92 13.73
N TYR A 410 -3.19 -15.74 12.69
CA TYR A 410 -1.90 -15.99 12.03
C TYR A 410 -2.05 -16.28 10.54
N LYS A 411 -0.95 -16.13 9.82
CA LYS A 411 -0.74 -16.70 8.49
C LYS A 411 0.22 -17.87 8.61
N LEU A 412 0.03 -18.89 7.77
CA LEU A 412 0.97 -20.01 7.70
C LEU A 412 1.95 -19.77 6.56
N GLN A 413 3.23 -19.74 6.87
CA GLN A 413 4.29 -19.48 5.89
C GLN A 413 5.43 -20.49 5.98
N VAL A 414 6.22 -20.58 4.91
CA VAL A 414 7.48 -21.30 4.92
C VAL A 414 8.57 -20.39 5.47
N ASN A 415 9.25 -20.85 6.51
CA ASN A 415 10.42 -20.19 7.07
C ASN A 415 11.68 -20.95 6.68
N GLU A 416 12.65 -20.26 6.10
CA GLU A 416 13.96 -20.81 5.78
C GLU A 416 15.02 -20.04 6.60
N PHE A 417 15.67 -20.75 7.49
CA PHE A 417 16.70 -20.18 8.34
C PHE A 417 17.90 -21.12 8.46
N ARG A 418 19.09 -20.65 8.06
CA ARG A 418 20.35 -21.41 8.07
C ARG A 418 20.23 -22.77 7.38
N GLY A 419 19.54 -22.84 6.24
CA GLY A 419 19.34 -24.05 5.45
C GLY A 419 18.22 -24.98 5.96
N ASN A 420 17.62 -24.68 7.13
CA ASN A 420 16.47 -25.43 7.62
C ASN A 420 15.17 -24.80 7.11
N VAL A 421 14.33 -25.61 6.47
CA VAL A 421 13.02 -25.21 5.96
C VAL A 421 11.95 -25.77 6.90
N THR A 422 11.09 -24.90 7.43
CA THR A 422 10.02 -25.27 8.38
C THR A 422 8.74 -24.49 8.08
N ALA A 423 7.58 -25.05 8.45
CA ALA A 423 6.37 -24.25 8.54
C ALA A 423 6.46 -23.36 9.78
N GLN A 424 5.96 -22.14 9.68
CA GLN A 424 5.96 -21.15 10.76
C GLN A 424 4.66 -20.35 10.75
N LEU A 425 4.14 -20.02 11.96
CA LEU A 425 3.04 -19.10 12.13
C LEU A 425 3.59 -17.65 12.11
N LEU A 426 3.15 -16.85 11.14
CA LEU A 426 3.31 -15.40 11.19
C LEU A 426 2.13 -14.83 11.97
N ILE A 427 2.35 -14.53 13.24
CA ILE A 427 1.29 -14.15 14.17
C ILE A 427 0.99 -12.67 14.03
N GLU A 428 -0.26 -12.33 13.74
CA GLU A 428 -0.74 -10.96 13.68
C GLU A 428 -1.34 -10.50 15.02
N ASN A 429 -2.11 -11.38 15.70
CA ASN A 429 -2.73 -11.07 16.98
C ASN A 429 -2.62 -12.24 17.95
N ILE A 430 -2.44 -11.92 19.22
CA ILE A 430 -2.41 -12.86 20.35
C ILE A 430 -3.48 -12.46 21.35
N TYR A 431 -4.37 -13.37 21.67
CA TYR A 431 -5.38 -13.22 22.71
C TYR A 431 -5.07 -14.21 23.85
N THR A 432 -5.18 -13.74 25.10
CA THR A 432 -4.81 -14.50 26.31
C THR A 432 -5.95 -14.58 27.29
#